data_c31f98e7327072dc04c5a522f7926eea
#
_entry.id   c31f98e7327072dc04c5a522f7926eea
#
_cell.length_a   1.000
_cell.length_b   1.000
_cell.length_c   1.000
_cell.angle_alpha   90.00
_cell.angle_beta   90.00
_cell.angle_gamma   90.00
#
_symmetry.space_group_name_H-M   'P 1'
#
loop_
_entity.id
_entity.type
_entity.pdbx_description
1 polymer ?
#
loop_
_entity_poly.entity_id
_entity_poly.type
_entity_poly.pdbx_seq_one_letter_code
_entity_poly.pdbx_strand_id
1 'polypeptide(L)'
;MKARAGFAARDGRSAAVHAGGFTFPELLVIVSLGAILVGTVLPALNTAQDTMKAAVCLSNMHQWGMAISLYCDDQRDYYPYDGQPNDVCAGFNPTAWFNVLPPYINQPKLCDLYNANTPPSPRTRSVWTCPSATNTTVSPTLGTPYFMYAINACLHEEGMTHVGFRRGRMAKPATTFIFSEEPEDNFPEVNGQYETAQRHFGGSHFVMGDGHAEWIAFTNFCRRANGTCPAPLGNIAWDDSSAGGDWKTNVVYHWWPFRNANTSSN
;
A
#
# COMPACT_ATOMS: atom_id res chain seq x y z
N MET A 1 -16.17 -66.76 -73.99
CA MET A 1 -16.39 -65.33 -74.10
C MET A 1 -15.81 -64.67 -72.85
N LYS A 2 -14.69 -63.96 -72.95
CA LYS A 2 -13.99 -63.28 -71.82
C LYS A 2 -14.25 -61.79 -71.99
N ALA A 3 -14.94 -61.19 -71.04
CA ALA A 3 -15.09 -59.73 -70.93
C ALA A 3 -13.89 -59.15 -70.14
N ARG A 4 -13.12 -58.28 -70.72
CA ARG A 4 -12.08 -57.46 -70.11
C ARG A 4 -12.70 -56.20 -69.47
N ALA A 5 -12.62 -56.06 -68.14
CA ALA A 5 -12.91 -54.82 -67.45
C ALA A 5 -11.71 -53.91 -67.60
N GLY A 6 -11.90 -52.74 -68.19
CA GLY A 6 -10.89 -51.68 -68.27
C GLY A 6 -10.83 -50.92 -67.00
N PHE A 7 -9.61 -50.86 -66.39
CA PHE A 7 -9.30 -50.08 -65.23
C PHE A 7 -8.90 -48.65 -65.69
N ALA A 8 -9.75 -47.68 -65.40
CA ALA A 8 -9.46 -46.27 -65.68
C ALA A 8 -8.53 -45.74 -64.56
N ALA A 9 -7.34 -45.39 -64.95
CA ALA A 9 -6.39 -44.67 -64.07
C ALA A 9 -6.93 -43.28 -63.75
N ARG A 10 -7.15 -42.99 -62.52
CA ARG A 10 -7.53 -41.71 -61.99
C ARG A 10 -6.26 -40.86 -61.89
N ASP A 11 -6.13 -39.89 -62.75
CA ASP A 11 -5.05 -38.89 -62.79
C ASP A 11 -5.17 -38.01 -61.51
N GLY A 12 -4.34 -38.31 -60.54
CA GLY A 12 -4.21 -37.54 -59.30
C GLY A 12 -3.40 -36.28 -59.56
N ARG A 13 -4.04 -35.23 -60.00
CA ARG A 13 -3.41 -33.89 -59.93
C ARG A 13 -3.29 -33.46 -58.48
N SER A 14 -2.13 -33.71 -57.88
CA SER A 14 -1.75 -33.05 -56.64
C SER A 14 -1.56 -31.57 -56.94
N ALA A 15 -2.48 -30.74 -56.44
CA ALA A 15 -2.30 -29.30 -56.43
C ALA A 15 -1.07 -29.01 -55.53
N ALA A 16 0.04 -28.65 -56.18
CA ALA A 16 1.20 -28.14 -55.48
C ALA A 16 0.79 -26.83 -54.77
N VAL A 17 0.64 -26.89 -53.46
CA VAL A 17 0.50 -25.68 -52.62
C VAL A 17 1.82 -24.93 -52.78
N HIS A 18 1.81 -23.85 -53.50
CA HIS A 18 2.93 -22.95 -53.58
C HIS A 18 3.11 -22.32 -52.22
N ALA A 19 4.06 -22.83 -51.47
CA ALA A 19 4.57 -22.14 -50.28
C ALA A 19 5.31 -20.89 -50.77
N GLY A 20 4.56 -19.81 -50.93
CA GLY A 20 5.14 -18.49 -51.23
C GLY A 20 6.02 -18.07 -50.05
N GLY A 21 7.33 -18.04 -50.26
CA GLY A 21 8.25 -17.45 -49.29
C GLY A 21 8.03 -15.94 -49.20
N PHE A 22 8.17 -15.37 -47.99
CA PHE A 22 8.10 -13.92 -47.79
C PHE A 22 9.18 -13.20 -48.59
N THR A 23 8.80 -12.10 -49.23
CA THR A 23 9.79 -11.19 -49.84
C THR A 23 10.48 -10.36 -48.76
N PHE A 24 11.72 -9.93 -49.02
CA PHE A 24 12.47 -9.09 -48.06
C PHE A 24 11.69 -7.81 -47.64
N PRO A 25 11.04 -7.05 -48.55
CA PRO A 25 10.19 -5.92 -48.19
C PRO A 25 9.01 -6.28 -47.26
N GLU A 26 8.34 -7.41 -47.53
CA GLU A 26 7.23 -7.88 -46.67
C GLU A 26 7.72 -8.18 -45.24
N LEU A 27 8.86 -8.83 -45.11
CA LEU A 27 9.47 -9.08 -43.80
C LEU A 27 9.80 -7.77 -43.08
N LEU A 28 10.34 -6.78 -43.82
CA LEU A 28 10.72 -5.48 -43.26
C LEU A 28 9.50 -4.68 -42.74
N VAL A 29 8.40 -4.73 -43.48
CA VAL A 29 7.13 -4.10 -43.07
C VAL A 29 6.57 -4.78 -41.82
N ILE A 30 6.55 -6.11 -41.74
CA ILE A 30 6.02 -6.84 -40.60
C ILE A 30 6.85 -6.51 -39.35
N VAL A 31 8.18 -6.52 -39.44
CA VAL A 31 9.08 -6.22 -38.30
C VAL A 31 8.90 -4.77 -37.85
N SER A 32 8.80 -3.82 -38.79
CA SER A 32 8.62 -2.40 -38.45
C SER A 32 7.26 -2.14 -37.78
N LEU A 33 6.17 -2.73 -38.26
CA LEU A 33 4.85 -2.64 -37.60
C LEU A 33 4.89 -3.28 -36.20
N GLY A 34 5.54 -4.46 -36.07
CA GLY A 34 5.71 -5.12 -34.80
C GLY A 34 6.48 -4.26 -33.80
N ALA A 35 7.57 -3.61 -34.24
CA ALA A 35 8.36 -2.73 -33.39
C ALA A 35 7.58 -1.50 -32.90
N ILE A 36 6.75 -0.89 -33.74
CA ILE A 36 5.87 0.23 -33.37
C ILE A 36 4.84 -0.23 -32.35
N LEU A 37 4.19 -1.37 -32.56
CA LEU A 37 3.18 -1.91 -31.64
C LEU A 37 3.79 -2.20 -30.26
N VAL A 38 4.92 -2.88 -30.22
CA VAL A 38 5.63 -3.19 -28.96
C VAL A 38 6.07 -1.90 -28.26
N GLY A 39 6.60 -0.93 -29.00
CA GLY A 39 7.06 0.35 -28.44
C GLY A 39 5.95 1.19 -27.79
N THR A 40 4.71 1.05 -28.27
CA THR A 40 3.55 1.77 -27.68
C THR A 40 2.86 1.00 -26.56
N VAL A 41 2.81 -0.33 -26.64
CA VAL A 41 2.09 -1.17 -25.67
C VAL A 41 2.87 -1.35 -24.38
N LEU A 42 4.20 -1.48 -24.42
CA LEU A 42 5.01 -1.71 -23.21
C LEU A 42 4.88 -0.61 -22.14
N PRO A 43 4.98 0.71 -22.47
CA PRO A 43 4.77 1.76 -21.49
C PRO A 43 3.36 1.74 -20.88
N ALA A 44 2.35 1.48 -21.71
CA ALA A 44 0.96 1.40 -21.25
C ALA A 44 0.73 0.25 -20.27
N LEU A 45 1.36 -0.91 -20.50
CA LEU A 45 1.28 -2.06 -19.60
C LEU A 45 1.94 -1.77 -18.25
N ASN A 46 3.09 -1.10 -18.22
CA ASN A 46 3.76 -0.73 -16.97
C ASN A 46 2.87 0.22 -16.14
N THR A 47 2.32 1.25 -16.76
CA THR A 47 1.39 2.17 -16.06
C THR A 47 0.15 1.45 -15.54
N ALA A 48 -0.42 0.53 -16.33
CA ALA A 48 -1.56 -0.26 -15.89
C ALA A 48 -1.23 -1.16 -14.68
N GLN A 49 -0.05 -1.78 -14.69
CA GLN A 49 0.41 -2.59 -13.55
C GLN A 49 0.60 -1.76 -12.28
N ASP A 50 1.19 -0.57 -12.38
CA ASP A 50 1.38 0.30 -11.22
C ASP A 50 0.04 0.83 -10.69
N THR A 51 -0.90 1.13 -11.58
CA THR A 51 -2.28 1.49 -11.20
C THR A 51 -2.98 0.33 -10.46
N MET A 52 -2.84 -0.91 -10.94
CA MET A 52 -3.39 -2.08 -10.25
C MET A 52 -2.78 -2.28 -8.87
N LYS A 53 -1.46 -2.11 -8.71
CA LYS A 53 -0.79 -2.20 -7.40
C LYS A 53 -1.30 -1.12 -6.45
N ALA A 54 -1.43 0.12 -6.92
CA ALA A 54 -1.98 1.22 -6.12
C ALA A 54 -3.42 0.93 -5.67
N ALA A 55 -4.27 0.40 -6.56
CA ALA A 55 -5.64 0.03 -6.22
C ALA A 55 -5.70 -1.09 -5.17
N VAL A 56 -4.79 -2.06 -5.21
CA VAL A 56 -4.69 -3.11 -4.17
C VAL A 56 -4.30 -2.49 -2.83
N CYS A 57 -3.29 -1.60 -2.78
CA CYS A 57 -2.90 -0.93 -1.54
C CYS A 57 -4.02 -0.06 -0.99
N LEU A 58 -4.74 0.70 -1.83
CA LEU A 58 -5.91 1.46 -1.40
C LEU A 58 -7.01 0.55 -0.84
N SER A 59 -7.26 -0.60 -1.46
CA SER A 59 -8.21 -1.60 -0.94
C SER A 59 -7.78 -2.16 0.42
N ASN A 60 -6.48 -2.40 0.62
CA ASN A 60 -5.96 -2.81 1.93
C ASN A 60 -6.17 -1.71 2.97
N MET A 61 -5.92 -0.44 2.62
CA MET A 61 -6.16 0.70 3.52
C MET A 61 -7.62 0.80 3.91
N HIS A 62 -8.56 0.61 2.98
CA HIS A 62 -9.99 0.54 3.29
C HIS A 62 -10.32 -0.59 4.27
N GLN A 63 -9.72 -1.77 4.11
CA GLN A 63 -9.91 -2.88 5.04
C GLN A 63 -9.37 -2.53 6.43
N TRP A 64 -8.20 -1.92 6.54
CA TRP A 64 -7.66 -1.43 7.82
C TRP A 64 -8.55 -0.36 8.44
N GLY A 65 -9.06 0.59 7.66
CA GLY A 65 -10.02 1.59 8.12
C GLY A 65 -11.30 0.98 8.70
N MET A 66 -11.85 -0.05 8.03
CA MET A 66 -12.98 -0.81 8.55
C MET A 66 -12.63 -1.54 9.85
N ALA A 67 -11.48 -2.22 9.91
CA ALA A 67 -11.04 -2.93 11.11
C ALA A 67 -10.89 -1.98 12.30
N ILE A 68 -10.29 -0.82 12.10
CA ILE A 68 -10.13 0.21 13.12
C ILE A 68 -11.49 0.73 13.60
N SER A 69 -12.43 1.00 12.68
CA SER A 69 -13.76 1.50 13.03
C SER A 69 -14.53 0.48 13.87
N LEU A 70 -14.54 -0.80 13.46
CA LEU A 70 -15.18 -1.87 14.19
C LEU A 70 -14.54 -2.11 15.57
N TYR A 71 -13.22 -2.04 15.64
CA TYR A 71 -12.50 -2.13 16.91
C TYR A 71 -12.90 -0.99 17.86
N CYS A 72 -12.93 0.26 17.39
CA CYS A 72 -13.34 1.40 18.20
C CYS A 72 -14.78 1.25 18.72
N ASP A 73 -15.70 0.73 17.90
CA ASP A 73 -17.08 0.49 18.30
C ASP A 73 -17.18 -0.54 19.44
N ASP A 74 -16.33 -1.58 19.42
CA ASP A 74 -16.29 -2.59 20.48
C ASP A 74 -15.50 -2.14 21.72
N GLN A 75 -14.49 -1.29 21.55
CA GLN A 75 -13.55 -0.87 22.59
C GLN A 75 -13.86 0.51 23.18
N ARG A 76 -15.13 0.85 23.37
CA ARG A 76 -15.59 2.10 24.01
C ARG A 76 -15.06 3.36 23.34
N ASP A 77 -14.91 3.32 22.01
CA ASP A 77 -14.45 4.41 21.16
C ASP A 77 -12.94 4.72 21.26
N TYR A 78 -12.11 3.76 21.73
CA TYR A 78 -10.67 3.91 21.78
C TYR A 78 -9.99 3.28 20.56
N TYR A 79 -8.98 3.95 20.03
CA TYR A 79 -8.07 3.37 19.04
C TYR A 79 -7.20 2.27 19.66
N PRO A 80 -6.73 1.30 18.87
CA PRO A 80 -5.83 0.28 19.37
C PRO A 80 -4.47 0.87 19.75
N TYR A 81 -3.74 0.12 20.54
CA TYR A 81 -2.38 0.43 20.90
C TYR A 81 -1.43 0.34 19.71
N ASP A 82 -0.45 1.25 19.62
CA ASP A 82 0.52 1.33 18.51
C ASP A 82 1.46 0.13 18.41
N GLY A 83 1.86 -0.47 19.52
CA GLY A 83 2.69 -1.66 19.57
C GLY A 83 4.15 -1.40 20.00
N GLN A 84 4.47 -0.19 20.45
CA GLN A 84 5.79 0.11 21.01
C GLN A 84 5.91 -0.32 22.50
N PRO A 85 7.08 -0.76 22.96
CA PRO A 85 8.31 -1.10 22.26
C PRO A 85 8.24 -2.45 21.53
N ASN A 86 9.11 -2.61 20.56
CA ASN A 86 9.12 -3.58 19.46
C ASN A 86 9.22 -5.08 19.79
N ASP A 87 8.93 -5.53 20.98
CA ASP A 87 8.82 -6.97 21.30
C ASP A 87 7.50 -7.56 20.77
N VAL A 88 7.37 -7.47 19.47
CA VAL A 88 6.13 -7.52 18.74
C VAL A 88 5.36 -8.83 18.91
N CYS A 89 6.04 -9.96 18.96
CA CYS A 89 5.37 -11.26 19.05
C CYS A 89 5.82 -12.12 20.22
N ALA A 90 6.73 -11.66 21.06
CA ALA A 90 7.21 -12.40 22.22
C ALA A 90 6.23 -12.41 23.42
N GLY A 91 4.95 -12.08 23.17
CA GLY A 91 3.89 -12.12 24.18
C GLY A 91 3.63 -10.80 24.92
N PHE A 92 4.31 -9.72 24.55
CA PHE A 92 4.27 -8.47 25.30
C PHE A 92 3.20 -7.46 24.88
N ASN A 93 2.65 -7.55 23.64
CA ASN A 93 1.62 -6.63 23.19
C ASN A 93 0.38 -7.31 22.58
N PRO A 94 -0.41 -8.03 23.39
CA PRO A 94 -1.64 -8.65 22.92
C PRO A 94 -2.68 -7.62 22.45
N THR A 95 -2.54 -6.36 22.86
CA THR A 95 -3.43 -5.23 22.56
C THR A 95 -2.95 -4.35 21.40
N ALA A 96 -1.78 -4.63 20.84
CA ALA A 96 -1.26 -3.90 19.69
C ALA A 96 -2.14 -4.08 18.45
N TRP A 97 -2.23 -3.04 17.61
CA TRP A 97 -3.11 -3.00 16.44
C TRP A 97 -2.94 -4.22 15.53
N PHE A 98 -1.72 -4.70 15.33
CA PHE A 98 -1.41 -5.84 14.47
C PHE A 98 -1.86 -7.21 15.04
N ASN A 99 -2.30 -7.23 16.30
CA ASN A 99 -2.89 -8.40 16.95
C ASN A 99 -4.40 -8.28 17.15
N VAL A 100 -4.92 -7.06 17.35
CA VAL A 100 -6.34 -6.88 17.68
C VAL A 100 -7.20 -6.52 16.48
N LEU A 101 -6.67 -5.84 15.46
CA LEU A 101 -7.43 -5.44 14.28
C LEU A 101 -7.72 -6.57 13.28
N PRO A 102 -6.78 -7.49 12.96
CA PRO A 102 -6.97 -8.47 11.89
C PRO A 102 -8.23 -9.33 12.03
N PRO A 103 -8.64 -9.77 13.23
CA PRO A 103 -9.88 -10.55 13.38
C PRO A 103 -11.14 -9.84 12.88
N TYR A 104 -11.20 -8.51 12.95
CA TYR A 104 -12.36 -7.73 12.48
C TYR A 104 -12.56 -7.77 10.96
N ILE A 105 -11.50 -8.09 10.22
CA ILE A 105 -11.52 -8.25 8.77
C ILE A 105 -11.25 -9.70 8.35
N ASN A 106 -11.47 -10.64 9.27
CA ASN A 106 -11.27 -12.08 9.05
C ASN A 106 -9.87 -12.43 8.53
N GLN A 107 -8.85 -11.78 9.09
CA GLN A 107 -7.45 -12.03 8.78
C GLN A 107 -6.71 -12.59 10.00
N PRO A 108 -5.66 -13.40 9.78
CA PRO A 108 -4.82 -13.89 10.87
C PRO A 108 -4.05 -12.73 11.51
N LYS A 109 -3.80 -12.85 12.81
CA LYS A 109 -2.92 -11.92 13.53
C LYS A 109 -1.50 -12.00 12.99
N LEU A 110 -0.77 -10.90 13.05
CA LEU A 110 0.62 -10.87 12.57
C LEU A 110 1.48 -11.91 13.28
N CYS A 111 1.37 -11.99 14.60
CA CYS A 111 2.14 -12.94 15.40
C CYS A 111 1.81 -14.41 15.07
N ASP A 112 0.56 -14.72 14.74
CA ASP A 112 0.19 -16.09 14.33
C ASP A 112 0.85 -16.46 12.99
N LEU A 113 0.97 -15.52 12.06
CA LEU A 113 1.66 -15.74 10.78
C LEU A 113 3.16 -16.00 10.99
N TYR A 114 3.81 -15.27 11.89
CA TYR A 114 5.21 -15.49 12.22
C TYR A 114 5.42 -16.83 12.94
N ASN A 115 4.56 -17.16 13.91
CA ASN A 115 4.59 -18.46 14.60
C ASN A 115 4.38 -19.64 13.64
N ALA A 116 3.54 -19.47 12.63
CA ALA A 116 3.32 -20.47 11.58
C ALA A 116 4.44 -20.50 10.51
N ASN A 117 5.48 -19.68 10.65
CA ASN A 117 6.55 -19.51 9.66
C ASN A 117 6.04 -19.11 8.26
N THR A 118 4.98 -18.31 8.22
CA THR A 118 4.37 -17.76 7.01
C THR A 118 4.27 -16.22 7.07
N PRO A 119 5.39 -15.51 7.32
CA PRO A 119 5.36 -14.06 7.46
C PRO A 119 4.86 -13.38 6.19
N PRO A 120 4.20 -12.23 6.29
CA PRO A 120 3.81 -11.44 5.13
C PRO A 120 5.03 -11.06 4.29
N SER A 121 4.87 -11.12 2.98
CA SER A 121 5.94 -10.78 2.03
C SER A 121 5.34 -10.01 0.86
N PRO A 122 6.08 -9.09 0.21
CA PRO A 122 5.59 -8.35 -0.96
C PRO A 122 5.08 -9.24 -2.10
N ARG A 123 5.51 -10.50 -2.13
CA ARG A 123 5.08 -11.49 -3.12
C ARG A 123 3.78 -12.20 -2.76
N THR A 124 3.35 -12.14 -1.51
CA THR A 124 2.09 -12.74 -1.05
C THR A 124 0.98 -11.70 -1.06
N ARG A 125 -0.13 -12.02 -1.71
CA ARG A 125 -1.30 -11.13 -1.68
C ARG A 125 -1.99 -11.28 -0.33
N SER A 126 -1.88 -10.26 0.50
CA SER A 126 -2.55 -10.19 1.79
C SER A 126 -2.83 -8.72 2.14
N VAL A 127 -3.68 -8.50 3.12
CA VAL A 127 -3.93 -7.17 3.67
C VAL A 127 -2.68 -6.55 4.30
N TRP A 128 -1.71 -7.38 4.66
CA TRP A 128 -0.44 -6.98 5.27
C TRP A 128 0.58 -6.41 4.28
N THR A 129 0.37 -6.62 2.98
CA THR A 129 1.43 -6.40 1.99
C THR A 129 1.02 -5.41 0.92
N CYS A 130 1.91 -4.46 0.64
CA CYS A 130 1.81 -3.60 -0.53
C CYS A 130 2.53 -4.26 -1.71
N PRO A 131 1.85 -4.49 -2.86
CA PRO A 131 2.48 -5.09 -4.04
C PRO A 131 3.59 -4.24 -4.67
N SER A 132 3.68 -2.96 -4.30
CA SER A 132 4.76 -2.05 -4.73
C SER A 132 5.92 -1.99 -3.75
N ALA A 133 5.86 -2.74 -2.64
CA ALA A 133 6.98 -2.87 -1.73
C ALA A 133 8.16 -3.58 -2.44
N THR A 134 9.33 -3.02 -2.33
CA THR A 134 10.53 -3.48 -3.08
C THR A 134 11.57 -4.13 -2.18
N ASN A 135 11.49 -3.90 -0.89
CA ASN A 135 12.51 -4.38 0.03
C ASN A 135 12.36 -5.90 0.26
N THR A 136 13.32 -6.64 -0.27
CA THR A 136 13.43 -8.09 -0.11
C THR A 136 14.67 -8.47 0.72
N THR A 137 15.38 -7.49 1.25
CA THR A 137 16.69 -7.69 1.87
C THR A 137 16.61 -7.96 3.37
N VAL A 138 15.52 -7.55 4.03
CA VAL A 138 15.30 -7.84 5.45
C VAL A 138 14.60 -9.18 5.57
N SER A 139 15.25 -10.11 6.25
CA SER A 139 14.61 -11.37 6.65
C SER A 139 13.87 -11.10 7.96
N PRO A 140 12.55 -10.91 7.95
CA PRO A 140 11.81 -10.60 9.16
C PRO A 140 11.85 -11.80 10.11
N THR A 141 12.09 -11.53 11.37
CA THR A 141 12.06 -12.53 12.44
C THR A 141 10.86 -12.29 13.35
N LEU A 142 10.54 -13.25 14.20
CA LEU A 142 9.45 -13.12 15.17
C LEU A 142 9.63 -11.93 16.13
N GLY A 143 10.87 -11.57 16.45
CA GLY A 143 11.21 -10.42 17.31
C GLY A 143 11.30 -9.09 16.56
N THR A 144 11.46 -9.12 15.22
CA THR A 144 11.54 -7.93 14.37
C THR A 144 10.68 -8.14 13.12
N PRO A 145 9.35 -8.13 13.25
CA PRO A 145 8.45 -8.23 12.13
C PRO A 145 8.59 -7.00 11.23
N TYR A 146 8.11 -7.15 10.04
CA TYR A 146 8.25 -6.19 8.99
C TYR A 146 6.89 -5.56 8.67
N PHE A 147 6.81 -4.25 8.79
CA PHE A 147 5.58 -3.52 8.55
C PHE A 147 5.63 -2.81 7.19
N MET A 148 4.55 -2.88 6.44
CA MET A 148 4.32 -2.11 5.21
C MET A 148 3.23 -1.07 5.39
N TYR A 149 2.56 -1.16 6.52
CA TYR A 149 1.51 -0.26 7.00
C TYR A 149 1.71 -0.08 8.49
N ALA A 150 1.42 1.11 8.98
CA ALA A 150 1.58 1.43 10.39
C ALA A 150 0.53 2.43 10.89
N ILE A 151 0.29 2.40 12.19
CA ILE A 151 -0.62 3.32 12.85
C ILE A 151 0.08 4.63 13.18
N ASN A 152 -0.66 5.72 13.25
CA ASN A 152 -0.14 7.01 13.67
C ASN A 152 0.24 6.96 15.16
N ALA A 153 1.52 7.20 15.46
CA ALA A 153 2.06 7.22 16.82
C ALA A 153 1.44 8.31 17.71
N CYS A 154 0.85 9.34 17.14
CA CYS A 154 0.20 10.41 17.90
C CYS A 154 -1.22 10.06 18.38
N LEU A 155 -1.72 8.84 18.14
CA LEU A 155 -3.02 8.36 18.61
C LEU A 155 -2.96 7.88 20.07
N HIS A 156 -2.46 8.73 20.95
CA HIS A 156 -2.45 8.51 22.40
C HIS A 156 -3.01 9.74 23.13
N GLU A 157 -3.45 9.57 24.37
CA GLU A 157 -3.89 10.70 25.19
C GLU A 157 -2.69 11.50 25.67
N GLU A 158 -2.87 12.83 25.78
CA GLU A 158 -1.83 13.76 26.24
C GLU A 158 -1.26 13.32 27.60
N GLY A 159 0.05 13.13 27.67
CA GLY A 159 0.76 12.67 28.86
C GLY A 159 0.69 11.18 29.14
N MET A 160 0.03 10.39 28.30
CA MET A 160 -0.02 8.93 28.39
C MET A 160 0.62 8.32 27.16
N THR A 161 1.83 7.83 27.29
CA THR A 161 2.44 6.97 26.29
C THR A 161 1.69 5.65 26.27
N HIS A 162 1.31 5.19 25.07
CA HIS A 162 0.76 3.86 24.82
C HIS A 162 -0.69 3.59 25.33
N VAL A 163 -1.46 4.61 25.67
CA VAL A 163 -2.91 4.48 25.90
C VAL A 163 -3.63 5.01 24.67
N GLY A 164 -4.48 4.19 24.07
CA GLY A 164 -5.22 4.55 22.87
C GLY A 164 -6.02 5.85 23.04
N PHE A 165 -6.01 6.66 21.98
CA PHE A 165 -6.79 7.90 21.92
C PHE A 165 -8.27 7.59 21.68
N ARG A 166 -9.16 8.38 22.28
CA ARG A 166 -10.59 8.23 22.10
C ARG A 166 -11.08 8.91 20.82
N ARG A 167 -11.66 8.13 19.89
CA ARG A 167 -12.07 8.59 18.54
C ARG A 167 -12.98 9.82 18.60
N GLY A 168 -13.97 9.84 19.50
CA GLY A 168 -14.91 10.96 19.65
C GLY A 168 -14.29 12.27 20.13
N ARG A 169 -13.02 12.27 20.55
CA ARG A 169 -12.26 13.49 20.91
C ARG A 169 -11.47 14.07 19.74
N MET A 170 -11.44 13.38 18.60
CA MET A 170 -10.71 13.84 17.42
C MET A 170 -11.31 15.13 16.86
N ALA A 171 -10.50 16.17 16.74
CA ALA A 171 -10.98 17.50 16.37
C ALA A 171 -11.43 17.60 14.91
N LYS A 172 -10.74 16.89 14.00
CA LYS A 172 -11.01 16.89 12.55
C LYS A 172 -10.83 15.49 11.96
N PRO A 173 -11.77 14.56 12.17
CA PRO A 173 -11.62 13.17 11.74
C PRO A 173 -11.32 13.00 10.25
N ALA A 174 -12.00 13.77 9.40
CA ALA A 174 -11.85 13.66 7.94
C ALA A 174 -10.48 14.11 7.40
N THR A 175 -9.65 14.75 8.20
CA THR A 175 -8.33 15.26 7.78
C THR A 175 -7.22 14.90 8.76
N THR A 176 -7.51 14.10 9.79
CA THR A 176 -6.51 13.55 10.68
C THR A 176 -6.24 12.11 10.28
N PHE A 177 -5.02 11.81 9.86
CA PHE A 177 -4.70 10.44 9.48
C PHE A 177 -4.48 9.56 10.71
N ILE A 178 -4.90 8.29 10.60
CA ILE A 178 -4.78 7.31 11.67
C ILE A 178 -3.92 6.11 11.27
N PHE A 179 -3.74 5.88 9.97
CA PHE A 179 -2.99 4.76 9.44
C PHE A 179 -2.38 5.10 8.08
N SER A 180 -1.17 4.65 7.78
CA SER A 180 -0.48 4.97 6.53
C SER A 180 0.40 3.82 6.02
N GLU A 181 0.90 3.97 4.79
CA GLU A 181 1.93 3.10 4.24
C GLU A 181 3.29 3.42 4.87
N GLU A 182 3.98 2.39 5.36
CA GLU A 182 5.28 2.46 6.03
C GLU A 182 6.44 2.11 5.06
N PRO A 183 7.64 2.71 5.19
CA PRO A 183 8.80 2.44 4.32
C PRO A 183 9.39 1.04 4.38
N GLU A 184 8.75 0.08 4.99
CA GLU A 184 9.24 -1.29 5.09
C GLU A 184 10.34 -1.44 6.15
N ASP A 185 10.02 -1.07 7.35
CA ASP A 185 10.89 -1.25 8.51
C ASP A 185 10.21 -2.11 9.60
N ASN A 186 10.79 -2.16 10.76
CA ASN A 186 10.30 -2.93 11.90
C ASN A 186 9.48 -2.12 12.90
N PHE A 187 9.08 -0.89 12.55
CA PHE A 187 8.26 -0.06 13.41
C PHE A 187 6.77 -0.26 13.12
N PRO A 188 5.95 -0.54 14.14
CA PRO A 188 4.51 -0.70 13.97
C PRO A 188 3.75 0.62 13.90
N GLU A 189 4.46 1.74 14.05
CA GLU A 189 3.91 3.10 14.12
C GLU A 189 4.65 4.05 13.19
N VAL A 190 3.95 5.10 12.77
CA VAL A 190 4.51 6.22 11.99
C VAL A 190 4.56 7.46 12.87
N ASN A 191 5.76 7.99 13.09
CA ASN A 191 6.01 9.17 13.93
C ASN A 191 5.96 10.49 13.16
N GLY A 192 5.60 10.46 11.89
CA GLY A 192 5.49 11.68 11.10
C GLY A 192 5.52 11.44 9.60
N GLN A 193 5.22 12.51 8.85
CA GLN A 193 5.12 12.46 7.40
C GLN A 193 6.40 12.00 6.70
N TYR A 194 7.56 12.10 7.33
CA TYR A 194 8.84 11.67 6.78
C TYR A 194 9.08 10.15 6.87
N GLU A 195 8.30 9.45 7.68
CA GLU A 195 8.32 7.99 7.79
C GLU A 195 7.30 7.32 6.86
N THR A 196 6.54 8.10 6.11
CA THR A 196 5.54 7.57 5.18
C THR A 196 6.14 7.15 3.85
N ALA A 197 5.78 5.98 3.36
CA ALA A 197 6.27 5.44 2.10
C ALA A 197 5.65 6.13 0.87
N GLN A 198 6.46 6.39 -0.16
CA GLN A 198 6.03 7.02 -1.42
C GLN A 198 5.96 5.98 -2.55
N ARG A 199 5.13 4.95 -2.41
CA ARG A 199 5.13 3.83 -3.34
C ARG A 199 4.27 4.03 -4.59
N HIS A 200 3.31 4.96 -4.55
CA HIS A 200 2.28 5.07 -5.57
C HIS A 200 2.26 6.47 -6.18
N PHE A 201 2.74 6.60 -7.41
CA PHE A 201 2.71 7.85 -8.20
C PHE A 201 3.26 9.08 -7.46
N GLY A 202 4.32 8.89 -6.66
CA GLY A 202 4.90 9.96 -5.85
C GLY A 202 4.03 10.40 -4.67
N GLY A 203 3.20 9.51 -4.16
CA GLY A 203 2.35 9.71 -2.99
C GLY A 203 2.20 8.45 -2.16
N SER A 204 1.33 8.50 -1.17
CA SER A 204 1.00 7.41 -0.25
C SER A 204 -0.51 7.34 0.00
N HIS A 205 -0.98 6.18 0.46
CA HIS A 205 -2.34 6.00 0.91
C HIS A 205 -2.42 6.18 2.42
N PHE A 206 -3.50 6.82 2.85
CA PHE A 206 -3.78 7.09 4.26
C PHE A 206 -5.21 6.66 4.61
N VAL A 207 -5.41 6.23 5.85
CA VAL A 207 -6.74 6.12 6.45
C VAL A 207 -6.93 7.30 7.38
N MET A 208 -8.07 7.97 7.26
CA MET A 208 -8.44 9.12 8.07
C MET A 208 -9.28 8.71 9.29
N GLY A 209 -9.37 9.60 10.27
CA GLY A 209 -10.07 9.35 11.53
C GLY A 209 -11.55 9.04 11.41
N ASP A 210 -12.20 9.40 10.31
CA ASP A 210 -13.58 9.03 9.97
C ASP A 210 -13.68 7.67 9.25
N GLY A 211 -12.53 7.00 9.01
CA GLY A 211 -12.44 5.67 8.41
C GLY A 211 -12.30 5.65 6.89
N HIS A 212 -12.36 6.79 6.20
CA HIS A 212 -12.11 6.78 4.76
C HIS A 212 -10.61 6.63 4.44
N ALA A 213 -10.30 6.05 3.28
CA ALA A 213 -8.96 5.93 2.78
C ALA A 213 -8.79 6.75 1.51
N GLU A 214 -7.70 7.51 1.42
CA GLU A 214 -7.38 8.31 0.23
C GLU A 214 -5.89 8.26 -0.12
N TRP A 215 -5.59 8.55 -1.38
CA TRP A 215 -4.23 8.76 -1.84
C TRP A 215 -3.87 10.24 -1.76
N ILE A 216 -2.71 10.56 -1.19
CA ILE A 216 -2.22 11.92 -1.04
C ILE A 216 -0.87 12.03 -1.73
N ALA A 217 -0.73 13.02 -2.63
CA ALA A 217 0.53 13.29 -3.30
C ALA A 217 1.61 13.74 -2.31
N PHE A 218 2.85 13.32 -2.54
CA PHE A 218 4.00 13.72 -1.72
C PHE A 218 4.19 15.24 -1.61
N THR A 219 3.84 15.97 -2.64
CA THR A 219 3.86 17.44 -2.60
C THR A 219 2.92 18.03 -1.54
N ASN A 220 1.93 17.27 -1.10
CA ASN A 220 0.98 17.68 -0.08
C ASN A 220 1.36 17.19 1.33
N PHE A 221 2.23 16.19 1.42
CA PHE A 221 2.93 15.83 2.65
C PHE A 221 4.43 15.76 2.35
N CYS A 222 5.26 16.40 3.13
CA CYS A 222 6.69 16.48 2.85
C CYS A 222 7.45 15.40 3.59
N ARG A 223 8.26 14.61 2.85
CA ARG A 223 9.31 13.77 3.45
C ARG A 223 10.60 14.56 3.55
N ARG A 224 11.12 14.74 4.77
CA ARG A 224 12.45 15.30 4.97
C ARG A 224 13.52 14.25 4.66
N ALA A 225 14.10 14.28 3.49
CA ALA A 225 15.31 13.47 3.23
C ALA A 225 16.52 13.95 4.05
N ASN A 226 16.59 15.24 4.44
CA ASN A 226 17.68 15.85 5.20
C ASN A 226 17.17 16.95 6.13
N GLY A 227 15.99 16.83 6.69
CA GLY A 227 15.47 17.81 7.65
C GLY A 227 14.87 19.08 7.04
N THR A 228 14.81 19.23 5.73
CA THR A 228 14.21 20.41 5.07
C THR A 228 13.25 19.97 3.97
N CYS A 229 12.00 20.39 4.07
CA CYS A 229 11.10 20.34 2.92
C CYS A 229 11.62 21.29 1.84
N PRO A 230 11.73 20.88 0.57
CA PRO A 230 12.11 21.82 -0.48
C PRO A 230 11.08 22.97 -0.54
N ALA A 231 11.56 24.20 -0.43
CA ALA A 231 10.74 25.35 -0.76
C ALA A 231 10.42 25.29 -2.28
N PRO A 232 9.20 25.59 -2.73
CA PRO A 232 8.26 26.51 -2.10
C PRO A 232 6.90 25.88 -1.76
N LEU A 233 6.88 24.88 -0.92
CA LEU A 233 5.62 24.39 -0.38
C LEU A 233 5.22 25.35 0.74
N GLY A 234 4.78 26.54 0.34
CA GLY A 234 4.41 27.64 1.23
C GLY A 234 3.21 27.37 2.15
N ASN A 235 2.62 26.19 2.08
CA ASN A 235 1.68 25.68 3.06
C ASN A 235 2.10 24.24 3.36
N ILE A 236 2.76 24.03 4.50
CA ILE A 236 2.92 22.70 5.07
C ILE A 236 1.48 22.18 5.25
N ALA A 237 1.10 21.20 4.42
CA ALA A 237 -0.26 20.66 4.42
C ALA A 237 -0.57 19.88 5.72
N TRP A 238 0.44 19.65 6.55
CA TRP A 238 0.39 18.90 7.80
C TRP A 238 0.90 19.73 8.98
N ASP A 239 0.36 19.47 10.16
CA ASP A 239 0.97 19.93 11.40
C ASP A 239 2.26 19.15 11.70
N ASP A 240 3.13 19.76 12.49
CA ASP A 240 4.41 19.17 12.84
C ASP A 240 4.19 17.96 13.77
N SER A 241 4.76 16.81 13.40
CA SER A 241 4.71 15.59 14.21
C SER A 241 5.82 15.52 15.27
N SER A 242 6.74 16.52 15.32
CA SER A 242 7.81 16.54 16.32
C SER A 242 7.23 16.59 17.73
N ALA A 243 7.92 15.95 18.70
CA ALA A 243 7.53 15.95 20.10
C ALA A 243 7.29 17.38 20.61
N GLY A 244 6.06 17.70 21.00
CA GLY A 244 5.63 19.07 21.30
C GLY A 244 5.08 19.82 20.09
N GLY A 245 4.86 19.16 18.95
CA GLY A 245 4.29 19.74 17.73
C GLY A 245 2.94 20.38 17.97
N ASP A 246 2.78 21.58 17.44
CA ASP A 246 1.57 22.38 17.60
C ASP A 246 0.54 21.98 16.57
N TRP A 247 -0.67 21.67 17.03
CA TRP A 247 -1.81 21.55 16.14
C TRP A 247 -2.07 22.89 15.45
N LYS A 248 -1.93 22.94 14.12
CA LYS A 248 -2.03 24.18 13.33
C LYS A 248 -3.41 24.31 12.71
N THR A 249 -4.00 25.49 12.80
CA THR A 249 -5.34 25.77 12.26
C THR A 249 -5.34 26.00 10.75
N ASN A 250 -4.20 26.33 10.17
CA ASN A 250 -4.01 26.72 8.78
C ASN A 250 -3.53 25.60 7.86
N VAL A 251 -3.47 24.36 8.35
CA VAL A 251 -3.11 23.18 7.57
C VAL A 251 -4.34 22.37 7.18
N VAL A 252 -4.23 21.59 6.11
CA VAL A 252 -5.31 20.74 5.61
C VAL A 252 -5.36 19.44 6.37
N TYR A 253 -4.21 18.81 6.59
CA TYR A 253 -4.08 17.49 7.21
C TYR A 253 -3.42 17.57 8.58
N HIS A 254 -3.79 16.65 9.46
CA HIS A 254 -3.34 16.64 10.84
C HIS A 254 -2.70 15.31 11.23
N TRP A 255 -1.54 15.38 11.90
CA TRP A 255 -0.96 14.27 12.64
C TRP A 255 -1.60 14.13 14.01
N TRP A 256 -1.81 15.27 14.69
CA TRP A 256 -2.37 15.31 16.02
C TRP A 256 -3.88 15.20 15.99
N PRO A 257 -4.46 14.25 16.73
CA PRO A 257 -5.91 14.05 16.74
C PRO A 257 -6.67 15.12 17.54
N PHE A 258 -5.97 15.89 18.37
CA PHE A 258 -6.57 16.93 19.22
C PHE A 258 -5.74 18.20 19.24
N ARG A 259 -6.39 19.29 19.60
CA ARG A 259 -5.77 20.58 19.77
C ARG A 259 -5.15 20.64 21.17
N ASN A 260 -3.82 20.78 21.29
CA ASN A 260 -3.17 20.98 22.60
C ASN A 260 -3.69 22.24 23.27
N ALA A 261 -4.02 22.15 24.55
CA ALA A 261 -4.52 23.27 25.34
C ALA A 261 -3.50 24.42 25.44
N ASN A 262 -2.21 24.14 25.22
CA ASN A 262 -1.14 25.12 25.30
C ASN A 262 -0.95 25.98 24.05
N THR A 263 -1.66 25.72 22.93
CA THR A 263 -1.57 26.52 21.70
C THR A 263 -2.60 27.65 21.60
N SER A 264 -3.22 28.02 22.71
CA SER A 264 -4.19 29.13 22.76
C SER A 264 -3.57 30.52 22.77
N SER A 265 -2.27 30.64 22.46
CA SER A 265 -1.62 31.95 22.38
C SER A 265 -0.78 32.06 21.11
N ASN A 266 -1.44 32.37 19.98
CA ASN A 266 -1.07 33.42 19.01
C ASN A 266 -2.08 33.52 17.88
#